data_8508bfcb532386facbbee9d29dcdddc3
#
_entry.id   8508bfcb532386facbbee9d29dcdddc3
#
_cell.length_a   1.000
_cell.length_b   1.000
_cell.length_c   1.000
_cell.angle_alpha   90.00
_cell.angle_beta   90.00
_cell.angle_gamma   90.00
#
_symmetry.space_group_name_H-M   'P 1'
#
loop_
_entity.id
_entity.type
_entity.pdbx_description
1 polymer ?
#
loop_
_entity_poly.entity_id
_entity_poly.type
_entity_poly.pdbx_seq_one_letter_code
_entity_poly.pdbx_strand_id
1 'polypeptide(L)'
;MERYESLFAQLKERKEGAFVPFVTLGDPGIEQSLKIIDTLIEAGADALELGIPFSDPLADGPTIQNATLRAFAAGVTPAQCFEMLALIRQKHPTIPIGLLMYANLVFNKGIDEFYAQCEKVGVDSVLVADVPIEESAPFRQAALRHNVAPIFICPPNADDDPLRQIASYGRGYTYLLSRAGVTGAENRAALPLNHLVAKLKEYNAAPPLQGFGISAPDQVKAAIDAGAAGAISGSAIVKIIEQHINEPEKMLAALKVFVQPMKAATRS
;
A
#
# COMPACT_ATOMS: atom_id res chain seq x y z
N MET A 1 6.34 -10.73 -7.08
CA MET A 1 6.33 -9.83 -8.26
C MET A 1 5.34 -10.27 -9.32
N GLU A 2 5.25 -11.54 -9.60
CA GLU A 2 4.35 -12.09 -10.62
C GLU A 2 2.88 -11.78 -10.36
N ARG A 3 2.47 -11.73 -9.09
CA ARG A 3 1.07 -11.41 -8.76
C ARG A 3 0.68 -9.99 -9.19
N TYR A 4 1.61 -9.02 -9.08
CA TYR A 4 1.35 -7.67 -9.59
C TYR A 4 1.25 -7.66 -11.12
N GLU A 5 2.17 -8.32 -11.80
CA GLU A 5 2.15 -8.38 -13.27
C GLU A 5 0.84 -9.01 -13.77
N SER A 6 0.44 -10.12 -13.16
CA SER A 6 -0.82 -10.80 -13.50
C SER A 6 -2.04 -9.91 -13.23
N LEU A 7 -2.05 -9.23 -12.07
CA LEU A 7 -3.13 -8.32 -11.71
C LEU A 7 -3.30 -7.20 -12.75
N PHE A 8 -2.21 -6.49 -13.05
CA PHE A 8 -2.28 -5.35 -13.96
C PHE A 8 -2.63 -5.77 -15.39
N ALA A 9 -2.19 -6.94 -15.83
CA ALA A 9 -2.58 -7.48 -17.13
C ALA A 9 -4.09 -7.76 -17.19
N GLN A 10 -4.65 -8.39 -16.15
CA GLN A 10 -6.08 -8.68 -16.06
C GLN A 10 -6.92 -7.40 -15.99
N LEU A 11 -6.47 -6.42 -15.21
CA LEU A 11 -7.18 -5.15 -15.07
C LEU A 11 -7.20 -4.38 -16.41
N LYS A 12 -6.09 -4.39 -17.13
CA LYS A 12 -6.01 -3.75 -18.44
C LYS A 12 -7.00 -4.33 -19.41
N GLU A 13 -7.13 -5.66 -19.45
CA GLU A 13 -8.13 -6.34 -20.29
C GLU A 13 -9.56 -5.92 -19.94
N ARG A 14 -9.84 -5.78 -18.65
CA ARG A 14 -11.18 -5.40 -18.17
C ARG A 14 -11.42 -3.88 -18.19
N LYS A 15 -10.41 -3.10 -18.58
CA LYS A 15 -10.49 -1.63 -18.58
C LYS A 15 -10.80 -1.08 -17.18
N GLU A 16 -10.13 -1.64 -16.19
CA GLU A 16 -10.25 -1.25 -14.79
C GLU A 16 -8.89 -0.85 -14.25
N GLY A 17 -8.89 -0.01 -13.21
CA GLY A 17 -7.72 0.22 -12.39
C GLY A 17 -7.79 -0.61 -11.11
N ALA A 18 -6.69 -0.61 -10.38
CA ALA A 18 -6.61 -1.27 -9.07
C ALA A 18 -7.14 -0.35 -7.98
N PHE A 19 -7.94 -0.89 -7.07
CA PHE A 19 -8.21 -0.26 -5.79
C PHE A 19 -7.49 -1.02 -4.69
N VAL A 20 -6.62 -0.32 -3.92
CA VAL A 20 -5.72 -0.93 -2.94
C VAL A 20 -5.97 -0.29 -1.56
N PRO A 21 -6.64 -0.99 -0.65
CA PRO A 21 -6.82 -0.50 0.71
C PRO A 21 -5.55 -0.72 1.55
N PHE A 22 -5.29 0.21 2.47
CA PHE A 22 -4.28 0.08 3.49
C PHE A 22 -4.93 -0.15 4.85
N VAL A 23 -4.42 -1.11 5.62
CA VAL A 23 -4.75 -1.29 7.04
C VAL A 23 -3.49 -1.69 7.80
N THR A 24 -3.49 -1.44 9.12
CA THR A 24 -2.45 -1.91 10.02
C THR A 24 -2.77 -3.33 10.48
N LEU A 25 -1.84 -4.25 10.31
CA LEU A 25 -1.99 -5.64 10.77
C LEU A 25 -2.21 -5.67 12.27
N GLY A 26 -3.23 -6.40 12.67
CA GLY A 26 -3.56 -6.56 14.08
C GLY A 26 -4.43 -5.46 14.69
N ASP A 27 -4.82 -4.45 13.92
CA ASP A 27 -5.71 -3.38 14.37
C ASP A 27 -7.17 -3.79 14.11
N PRO A 28 -8.07 -3.78 15.08
CA PRO A 28 -7.91 -3.50 16.51
C PRO A 28 -7.57 -4.74 17.36
N GLY A 29 -7.31 -5.85 16.75
CA GLY A 29 -6.93 -7.13 17.31
C GLY A 29 -6.75 -8.12 16.17
N ILE A 30 -6.06 -9.24 16.40
CA ILE A 30 -5.70 -10.17 15.33
C ILE A 30 -6.93 -10.74 14.63
N GLU A 31 -7.90 -11.24 15.40
CA GLU A 31 -9.09 -11.88 14.86
C GLU A 31 -9.92 -10.91 14.01
N GLN A 32 -10.19 -9.72 14.54
CA GLN A 32 -10.95 -8.70 13.80
C GLN A 32 -10.17 -8.18 12.59
N SER A 33 -8.85 -8.03 12.70
CA SER A 33 -8.01 -7.62 11.59
C SER A 33 -8.10 -8.58 10.41
N LEU A 34 -8.11 -9.89 10.67
CA LEU A 34 -8.26 -10.90 9.62
C LEU A 34 -9.64 -10.79 8.95
N LYS A 35 -10.70 -10.56 9.73
CA LYS A 35 -12.05 -10.35 9.19
C LYS A 35 -12.15 -9.08 8.36
N ILE A 36 -11.49 -8.01 8.79
CA ILE A 36 -11.40 -6.75 8.02
C ILE A 36 -10.78 -7.01 6.66
N ILE A 37 -9.65 -7.71 6.63
CA ILE A 37 -8.95 -8.01 5.38
C ILE A 37 -9.81 -8.84 4.43
N ASP A 38 -10.47 -9.89 4.94
CA ASP A 38 -11.42 -10.67 4.14
C ASP A 38 -12.53 -9.80 3.54
N THR A 39 -13.08 -8.91 4.36
CA THR A 39 -14.15 -7.99 3.91
C THR A 39 -13.67 -7.04 2.83
N LEU A 40 -12.48 -6.48 2.97
CA LEU A 40 -11.89 -5.58 1.97
C LEU A 40 -11.74 -6.30 0.61
N ILE A 41 -11.27 -7.54 0.64
CA ILE A 41 -11.11 -8.35 -0.58
C ILE A 41 -12.47 -8.66 -1.21
N GLU A 42 -13.43 -9.11 -0.40
CA GLU A 42 -14.78 -9.41 -0.87
C GLU A 42 -15.47 -8.19 -1.48
N ALA A 43 -15.21 -7.00 -0.95
CA ALA A 43 -15.80 -5.77 -1.43
C ALA A 43 -15.17 -5.24 -2.72
N GLY A 44 -14.03 -5.79 -3.17
CA GLY A 44 -13.43 -5.45 -4.44
C GLY A 44 -11.99 -4.97 -4.42
N ALA A 45 -11.28 -5.11 -3.29
CA ALA A 45 -9.85 -4.80 -3.25
C ALA A 45 -9.08 -5.69 -4.22
N ASP A 46 -8.22 -5.08 -5.04
CA ASP A 46 -7.41 -5.78 -6.04
C ASP A 46 -6.05 -6.20 -5.51
N ALA A 47 -5.54 -5.48 -4.54
CA ALA A 47 -4.31 -5.76 -3.83
C ALA A 47 -4.43 -5.20 -2.41
N LEU A 48 -3.50 -5.54 -1.54
CA LEU A 48 -3.48 -5.07 -0.16
C LEU A 48 -2.16 -4.35 0.14
N GLU A 49 -2.25 -3.24 0.87
CA GLU A 49 -1.12 -2.61 1.53
C GLU A 49 -1.30 -2.78 3.03
N LEU A 50 -0.36 -3.44 3.68
CA LEU A 50 -0.48 -3.78 5.10
C LEU A 50 0.69 -3.20 5.88
N GLY A 51 0.37 -2.49 6.99
CA GLY A 51 1.38 -1.95 7.88
C GLY A 51 1.70 -2.93 9.00
N ILE A 52 2.98 -3.06 9.32
CA ILE A 52 3.41 -3.75 10.54
C ILE A 52 3.51 -2.70 11.65
N PRO A 53 2.85 -2.88 12.81
CA PRO A 53 2.92 -1.90 13.88
C PRO A 53 4.36 -1.60 14.32
N PHE A 54 4.69 -0.32 14.46
CA PHE A 54 6.00 0.13 14.84
C PHE A 54 5.88 1.22 15.90
N SER A 55 6.77 1.19 16.92
CA SER A 55 6.71 2.07 18.08
C SER A 55 7.03 3.55 17.77
N ASP A 56 7.71 3.82 16.65
CA ASP A 56 8.10 5.18 16.27
C ASP A 56 7.71 5.47 14.80
N PRO A 57 6.41 5.61 14.50
CA PRO A 57 5.91 5.70 13.13
C PRO A 57 6.02 7.14 12.59
N LEU A 58 7.21 7.62 12.36
CA LEU A 58 7.53 9.02 12.00
C LEU A 58 6.84 9.49 10.72
N ALA A 59 6.64 8.60 9.75
CA ALA A 59 6.03 8.94 8.47
C ALA A 59 4.49 8.87 8.48
N ASP A 60 3.90 8.41 9.58
CA ASP A 60 2.45 8.19 9.67
C ASP A 60 1.74 9.40 10.26
N GLY A 61 0.56 9.71 9.73
CA GLY A 61 -0.34 10.67 10.32
C GLY A 61 -1.06 10.14 11.55
N PRO A 62 -1.86 11.00 12.24
CA PRO A 62 -2.50 10.63 13.51
C PRO A 62 -3.41 9.41 13.42
N THR A 63 -4.16 9.27 12.34
CA THR A 63 -5.10 8.15 12.16
C THR A 63 -4.36 6.81 12.11
N ILE A 64 -3.28 6.74 11.34
CA ILE A 64 -2.48 5.53 11.23
C ILE A 64 -1.69 5.27 12.51
N GLN A 65 -1.18 6.31 13.18
CA GLN A 65 -0.53 6.18 14.49
C GLN A 65 -1.48 5.57 15.52
N ASN A 66 -2.74 6.01 15.53
CA ASN A 66 -3.75 5.45 16.44
C ASN A 66 -4.04 3.97 16.14
N ALA A 67 -4.05 3.58 14.88
CA ALA A 67 -4.19 2.18 14.49
C ALA A 67 -3.04 1.34 15.05
N THR A 68 -1.82 1.85 14.95
CA THR A 68 -0.62 1.19 15.52
C THR A 68 -0.75 1.04 17.04
N LEU A 69 -1.21 2.08 17.72
CA LEU A 69 -1.42 2.04 19.18
C LEU A 69 -2.48 0.99 19.55
N ARG A 70 -3.56 0.88 18.79
CA ARG A 70 -4.59 -0.14 19.03
C ARG A 70 -4.03 -1.55 18.87
N ALA A 71 -3.21 -1.78 17.83
CA ALA A 71 -2.57 -3.08 17.61
C ALA A 71 -1.63 -3.43 18.77
N PHE A 72 -0.82 -2.49 19.24
CA PHE A 72 0.04 -2.70 20.41
C PHE A 72 -0.77 -2.97 21.68
N ALA A 73 -1.85 -2.24 21.90
CA ALA A 73 -2.72 -2.46 23.04
C ALA A 73 -3.35 -3.87 23.02
N ALA A 74 -3.54 -4.44 21.85
CA ALA A 74 -4.02 -5.81 21.68
C ALA A 74 -2.90 -6.86 21.80
N GLY A 75 -1.66 -6.43 22.03
CA GLY A 75 -0.51 -7.32 22.20
C GLY A 75 0.10 -7.85 20.90
N VAL A 76 -0.16 -7.22 19.79
CA VAL A 76 0.33 -7.69 18.49
C VAL A 76 1.85 -7.49 18.36
N THR A 77 2.53 -8.54 17.95
CA THR A 77 3.99 -8.57 17.74
C THR A 77 4.31 -8.73 16.25
N PRO A 78 5.53 -8.38 15.80
CA PRO A 78 5.94 -8.65 14.42
C PRO A 78 5.84 -10.13 14.03
N ALA A 79 6.19 -11.06 14.93
CA ALA A 79 6.04 -12.49 14.66
C ALA A 79 4.59 -12.87 14.36
N GLN A 80 3.65 -12.34 15.13
CA GLN A 80 2.22 -12.56 14.89
C GLN A 80 1.76 -11.95 13.58
N CYS A 81 2.32 -10.81 13.17
CA CYS A 81 2.03 -10.22 11.86
C CYS A 81 2.42 -11.18 10.73
N PHE A 82 3.57 -11.83 10.81
CA PHE A 82 3.98 -12.82 9.81
C PHE A 82 3.08 -14.05 9.82
N GLU A 83 2.63 -14.49 10.98
CA GLU A 83 1.63 -15.57 11.10
C GLU A 83 0.32 -15.17 10.41
N MET A 84 -0.14 -13.94 10.63
CA MET A 84 -1.33 -13.40 9.97
C MET A 84 -1.16 -13.38 8.45
N LEU A 85 -0.01 -12.91 7.97
CA LEU A 85 0.30 -12.88 6.54
C LEU A 85 0.22 -14.25 5.90
N ALA A 86 0.77 -15.27 6.57
CA ALA A 86 0.69 -16.67 6.10
C ALA A 86 -0.77 -17.13 6.00
N LEU A 87 -1.61 -16.80 6.98
CA LEU A 87 -3.04 -17.14 6.96
C LEU A 87 -3.78 -16.42 5.84
N ILE A 88 -3.51 -15.14 5.65
CA ILE A 88 -4.11 -14.35 4.57
C ILE A 88 -3.75 -14.97 3.21
N ARG A 89 -2.48 -15.30 3.03
CA ARG A 89 -2.01 -15.90 1.77
C ARG A 89 -2.64 -17.26 1.51
N GLN A 90 -2.78 -18.08 2.53
CA GLN A 90 -3.41 -19.38 2.39
C GLN A 90 -4.86 -19.25 1.92
N LYS A 91 -5.60 -18.29 2.46
CA LYS A 91 -6.99 -18.05 2.11
C LYS A 91 -7.14 -17.32 0.77
N HIS A 92 -6.20 -16.45 0.42
CA HIS A 92 -6.23 -15.62 -0.78
C HIS A 92 -4.92 -15.81 -1.58
N PRO A 93 -4.82 -16.88 -2.39
CA PRO A 93 -3.54 -17.25 -3.01
C PRO A 93 -3.07 -16.33 -4.12
N THR A 94 -3.93 -15.52 -4.72
CA THR A 94 -3.56 -14.73 -5.91
C THR A 94 -3.49 -13.23 -5.71
N ILE A 95 -4.02 -12.69 -4.60
CA ILE A 95 -4.02 -11.25 -4.38
C ILE A 95 -2.61 -10.74 -4.07
N PRO A 96 -2.14 -9.67 -4.71
CA PRO A 96 -0.87 -9.06 -4.30
C PRO A 96 -0.95 -8.50 -2.89
N ILE A 97 0.07 -8.79 -2.08
CA ILE A 97 0.21 -8.29 -0.71
C ILE A 97 1.49 -7.49 -0.61
N GLY A 98 1.37 -6.20 -0.27
CA GLY A 98 2.48 -5.33 0.02
C GLY A 98 2.58 -5.00 1.49
N LEU A 99 3.80 -4.79 1.96
CA LEU A 99 4.05 -4.27 3.31
C LEU A 99 4.54 -2.83 3.22
N LEU A 100 4.03 -2.00 4.10
CA LEU A 100 4.53 -0.65 4.33
C LEU A 100 5.07 -0.61 5.75
N MET A 101 6.36 -0.27 5.91
CA MET A 101 7.04 -0.45 7.18
C MET A 101 8.28 0.42 7.32
N TYR A 102 9.01 0.23 8.42
CA TYR A 102 10.18 1.02 8.80
C TYR A 102 11.44 0.18 8.87
N ALA A 103 12.58 0.78 8.58
CA ALA A 103 13.87 0.10 8.47
C ALA A 103 14.28 -0.66 9.73
N ASN A 104 13.98 -0.15 10.91
CA ASN A 104 14.35 -0.83 12.16
C ASN A 104 13.72 -2.22 12.30
N LEU A 105 12.53 -2.42 11.78
CA LEU A 105 11.90 -3.75 11.77
C LEU A 105 12.66 -4.72 10.87
N VAL A 106 13.19 -4.22 9.77
CA VAL A 106 14.03 -5.02 8.86
C VAL A 106 15.37 -5.34 9.52
N PHE A 107 16.03 -4.34 10.11
CA PHE A 107 17.33 -4.52 10.75
C PHE A 107 17.27 -5.45 11.97
N ASN A 108 16.22 -5.36 12.78
CA ASN A 108 16.05 -6.21 13.96
C ASN A 108 16.03 -7.70 13.62
N LYS A 109 15.51 -8.04 12.45
CA LYS A 109 15.49 -9.42 11.97
C LYS A 109 16.73 -9.76 11.16
N GLY A 110 17.37 -8.78 10.55
CA GLY A 110 18.38 -8.92 9.53
C GLY A 110 17.76 -8.76 8.14
N ILE A 111 18.42 -8.00 7.28
CA ILE A 111 17.86 -7.63 5.97
C ILE A 111 17.52 -8.88 5.15
N ASP A 112 18.48 -9.79 5.00
CA ASP A 112 18.25 -10.98 4.17
C ASP A 112 17.18 -11.89 4.77
N GLU A 113 17.22 -12.13 6.08
CA GLU A 113 16.23 -12.95 6.78
C GLU A 113 14.83 -12.37 6.70
N PHE A 114 14.72 -11.04 6.79
CA PHE A 114 13.43 -10.36 6.67
C PHE A 114 12.79 -10.63 5.30
N TYR A 115 13.55 -10.42 4.22
CA TYR A 115 13.01 -10.63 2.87
C TYR A 115 12.78 -12.12 2.57
N ALA A 116 13.61 -13.00 3.12
CA ALA A 116 13.37 -14.45 3.03
C ALA A 116 12.05 -14.83 3.69
N GLN A 117 11.74 -14.25 4.85
CA GLN A 117 10.47 -14.51 5.53
C GLN A 117 9.30 -13.91 4.76
N CYS A 118 9.46 -12.72 4.17
CA CYS A 118 8.46 -12.14 3.28
C CYS A 118 8.11 -13.10 2.14
N GLU A 119 9.11 -13.64 1.47
CA GLU A 119 8.91 -14.62 0.40
C GLU A 119 8.17 -15.85 0.91
N LYS A 120 8.58 -16.38 2.04
CA LYS A 120 8.02 -17.59 2.64
C LYS A 120 6.52 -17.45 2.93
N VAL A 121 6.08 -16.30 3.44
CA VAL A 121 4.67 -16.08 3.76
C VAL A 121 3.86 -15.52 2.58
N GLY A 122 4.49 -15.29 1.44
CA GLY A 122 3.79 -14.86 0.23
C GLY A 122 3.57 -13.37 0.11
N VAL A 123 4.42 -12.56 0.71
CA VAL A 123 4.43 -11.10 0.52
C VAL A 123 5.06 -10.77 -0.84
N ASP A 124 4.42 -9.90 -1.61
CA ASP A 124 4.83 -9.57 -2.97
C ASP A 124 5.66 -8.31 -3.06
N SER A 125 5.53 -7.39 -2.12
CA SER A 125 6.26 -6.13 -2.14
C SER A 125 6.53 -5.58 -0.75
N VAL A 126 7.56 -4.74 -0.65
CA VAL A 126 7.89 -4.02 0.59
C VAL A 126 8.26 -2.59 0.24
N LEU A 127 7.62 -1.65 0.94
CA LEU A 127 7.96 -0.23 0.94
C LEU A 127 8.51 0.12 2.32
N VAL A 128 9.79 0.50 2.39
CA VAL A 128 10.43 0.92 3.63
C VAL A 128 10.36 2.44 3.70
N ALA A 129 9.45 2.96 4.54
CA ALA A 129 9.02 4.35 4.51
C ALA A 129 10.13 5.37 4.86
N ASP A 130 11.09 4.98 5.68
CA ASP A 130 12.15 5.87 6.17
C ASP A 130 13.52 5.62 5.52
N VAL A 131 13.54 4.93 4.36
CA VAL A 131 14.78 4.72 3.60
C VAL A 131 14.70 5.48 2.29
N PRO A 132 15.51 6.55 2.13
CA PRO A 132 15.63 7.25 0.85
C PRO A 132 16.15 6.34 -0.26
N ILE A 133 15.78 6.64 -1.49
CA ILE A 133 16.19 5.79 -2.63
C ILE A 133 17.71 5.68 -2.75
N GLU A 134 18.44 6.72 -2.39
CA GLU A 134 19.91 6.75 -2.41
C GLU A 134 20.54 5.76 -1.44
N GLU A 135 19.81 5.38 -0.39
CA GLU A 135 20.28 4.44 0.64
C GLU A 135 19.62 3.07 0.51
N SER A 136 18.87 2.84 -0.55
CA SER A 136 18.02 1.67 -0.70
C SER A 136 18.74 0.39 -1.13
N ALA A 137 20.01 0.48 -1.58
CA ALA A 137 20.70 -0.65 -2.22
C ALA A 137 20.65 -1.96 -1.41
N PRO A 138 20.96 -2.00 -0.11
CA PRO A 138 20.89 -3.26 0.63
C PRO A 138 19.49 -3.86 0.67
N PHE A 139 18.48 -2.99 0.81
CA PHE A 139 17.07 -3.42 0.88
C PHE A 139 16.58 -3.95 -0.47
N ARG A 140 16.76 -3.17 -1.54
CA ARG A 140 16.27 -3.58 -2.86
C ARG A 140 16.99 -4.81 -3.42
N GLN A 141 18.28 -4.96 -3.11
CA GLN A 141 19.03 -6.12 -3.53
C GLN A 141 18.53 -7.39 -2.83
N ALA A 142 18.30 -7.31 -1.51
CA ALA A 142 17.73 -8.42 -0.75
C ALA A 142 16.30 -8.74 -1.22
N ALA A 143 15.49 -7.71 -1.48
CA ALA A 143 14.14 -7.88 -2.01
C ALA A 143 14.16 -8.70 -3.31
N LEU A 144 15.01 -8.31 -4.26
CA LEU A 144 15.12 -9.02 -5.55
C LEU A 144 15.63 -10.46 -5.38
N ARG A 145 16.58 -10.70 -4.48
CA ARG A 145 17.06 -12.08 -4.19
C ARG A 145 15.93 -12.98 -3.72
N HIS A 146 14.96 -12.43 -3.02
CA HIS A 146 13.85 -13.19 -2.44
C HIS A 146 12.53 -13.00 -3.18
N ASN A 147 12.59 -12.53 -4.42
CA ASN A 147 11.41 -12.36 -5.28
C ASN A 147 10.35 -11.44 -4.69
N VAL A 148 10.78 -10.43 -3.96
CA VAL A 148 9.92 -9.39 -3.38
C VAL A 148 10.16 -8.09 -4.14
N ALA A 149 9.10 -7.40 -4.55
CA ALA A 149 9.23 -6.15 -5.28
C ALA A 149 9.59 -4.99 -4.33
N PRO A 150 10.70 -4.28 -4.56
CA PRO A 150 10.97 -3.04 -3.83
C PRO A 150 10.08 -1.93 -4.38
N ILE A 151 9.34 -1.28 -3.50
CA ILE A 151 8.43 -0.18 -3.86
C ILE A 151 9.06 1.14 -3.46
N PHE A 152 9.01 2.12 -4.37
CA PHE A 152 9.49 3.47 -4.10
C PHE A 152 8.38 4.48 -4.26
N ILE A 153 8.46 5.54 -3.44
CA ILE A 153 7.55 6.67 -3.49
C ILE A 153 8.05 7.67 -4.52
N CYS A 154 7.17 8.03 -5.44
CA CYS A 154 7.39 9.13 -6.38
C CYS A 154 6.71 10.38 -5.82
N PRO A 155 7.47 11.41 -5.38
CA PRO A 155 6.87 12.64 -4.89
C PRO A 155 6.28 13.46 -6.05
N PRO A 156 5.31 14.35 -5.76
CA PRO A 156 4.60 15.09 -6.81
C PRO A 156 5.46 16.10 -7.57
N ASN A 157 6.63 16.43 -7.04
CA ASN A 157 7.56 17.38 -7.64
C ASN A 157 8.89 16.74 -8.04
N ALA A 158 8.90 15.43 -8.30
CA ALA A 158 10.12 14.70 -8.63
C ALA A 158 10.71 15.19 -9.95
N ASP A 159 12.02 15.46 -9.93
CA ASP A 159 12.81 15.78 -11.12
C ASP A 159 13.14 14.51 -11.93
N ASP A 160 13.73 14.69 -13.10
CA ASP A 160 14.07 13.59 -14.01
C ASP A 160 14.97 12.53 -13.40
N ASP A 161 16.04 12.93 -12.69
CA ASP A 161 16.96 11.95 -12.11
C ASP A 161 16.30 11.05 -11.06
N PRO A 162 15.56 11.58 -10.06
CA PRO A 162 14.77 10.73 -9.18
C PRO A 162 13.76 9.85 -9.90
N LEU A 163 13.10 10.36 -10.95
CA LEU A 163 12.14 9.55 -11.72
C LEU A 163 12.82 8.37 -12.41
N ARG A 164 14.01 8.59 -12.98
CA ARG A 164 14.79 7.52 -13.62
C ARG A 164 15.23 6.46 -12.61
N GLN A 165 15.64 6.88 -11.42
CA GLN A 165 16.03 5.96 -10.34
C GLN A 165 14.86 5.13 -9.89
N ILE A 166 13.71 5.75 -9.65
CA ILE A 166 12.48 5.07 -9.25
C ILE A 166 12.10 4.02 -10.31
N ALA A 167 12.13 4.41 -11.58
CA ALA A 167 11.82 3.50 -12.68
C ALA A 167 12.82 2.33 -12.77
N SER A 168 14.10 2.60 -12.56
CA SER A 168 15.15 1.60 -12.64
C SER A 168 15.14 0.61 -11.49
N TYR A 169 14.94 1.09 -10.27
CA TYR A 169 15.06 0.27 -9.05
C TYR A 169 13.75 -0.35 -8.59
N GLY A 170 12.61 0.28 -8.87
CA GLY A 170 11.31 -0.17 -8.43
C GLY A 170 10.79 -1.36 -9.24
N ARG A 171 9.95 -2.16 -8.59
CA ARG A 171 9.23 -3.28 -9.22
C ARG A 171 7.81 -3.30 -8.65
N GLY A 172 6.96 -4.15 -9.18
CA GLY A 172 5.59 -4.31 -8.70
C GLY A 172 4.70 -3.14 -9.06
N TYR A 173 4.79 -2.05 -8.33
CA TYR A 173 4.11 -0.79 -8.65
C TYR A 173 4.95 0.40 -8.16
N THR A 174 4.62 1.59 -8.64
CA THR A 174 5.22 2.84 -8.16
C THR A 174 4.21 3.57 -7.28
N TYR A 175 4.61 3.93 -6.06
CA TYR A 175 3.72 4.67 -5.15
C TYR A 175 3.77 6.15 -5.50
N LEU A 176 2.72 6.64 -6.13
CA LEU A 176 2.65 8.02 -6.62
C LEU A 176 1.93 8.90 -5.60
N LEU A 177 2.64 9.83 -4.99
CA LEU A 177 2.03 10.80 -4.09
C LEU A 177 1.33 11.90 -4.88
N SER A 178 0.08 12.16 -4.55
CA SER A 178 -0.68 13.25 -5.15
C SER A 178 -0.30 14.61 -4.56
N ARG A 179 0.27 14.61 -3.36
CA ARG A 179 0.66 15.83 -2.63
C ARG A 179 1.89 15.55 -1.78
N ALA A 180 2.62 16.61 -1.43
CA ALA A 180 3.82 16.53 -0.59
C ALA A 180 3.51 16.35 0.91
N GLY A 181 2.55 15.51 1.28
CA GLY A 181 2.20 15.23 2.68
C GLY A 181 1.38 16.32 3.35
N VAL A 182 0.91 17.34 2.60
CA VAL A 182 0.16 18.49 3.12
C VAL A 182 -1.16 18.58 2.39
N THR A 183 -2.21 18.91 3.11
CA THR A 183 -3.52 19.17 2.52
C THR A 183 -3.69 20.68 2.31
N GLY A 184 -4.34 21.06 1.22
CA GLY A 184 -4.70 22.45 0.99
C GLY A 184 -4.16 23.05 -0.29
N ALA A 185 -4.40 24.34 -0.45
CA ALA A 185 -4.11 25.07 -1.68
C ALA A 185 -2.63 25.33 -1.93
N GLU A 186 -1.81 25.17 -0.93
CA GLU A 186 -0.38 25.41 -0.98
C GLU A 186 0.39 24.40 -1.83
N ASN A 187 -0.25 23.32 -2.24
CA ASN A 187 0.36 22.31 -3.09
C ASN A 187 0.28 22.61 -4.59
N ARG A 188 0.02 23.86 -4.93
CA ARG A 188 -0.13 24.29 -6.34
C ARG A 188 1.14 24.22 -7.15
N ALA A 189 2.30 24.20 -6.49
CA ALA A 189 3.60 24.10 -7.18
C ALA A 189 3.93 22.69 -7.64
N ALA A 190 3.16 21.66 -7.22
CA ALA A 190 3.37 20.30 -7.66
C ALA A 190 3.08 20.15 -9.15
N LEU A 191 3.85 19.27 -9.81
CA LEU A 191 3.62 18.95 -11.22
C LEU A 191 2.25 18.28 -11.39
N PRO A 192 1.58 18.52 -12.54
CA PRO A 192 0.34 17.80 -12.84
C PRO A 192 0.54 16.28 -12.79
N LEU A 193 -0.40 15.56 -12.22
CA LEU A 193 -0.31 14.12 -12.05
C LEU A 193 -0.09 13.40 -13.38
N ASN A 194 -0.82 13.82 -14.43
CA ASN A 194 -0.69 13.22 -15.76
C ASN A 194 0.72 13.39 -16.33
N HIS A 195 1.41 14.47 -16.00
CA HIS A 195 2.79 14.70 -16.43
C HIS A 195 3.73 13.67 -15.78
N LEU A 196 3.60 13.45 -14.47
CA LEU A 196 4.40 12.46 -13.76
C LEU A 196 4.13 11.04 -14.25
N VAL A 197 2.88 10.70 -14.49
CA VAL A 197 2.49 9.40 -15.03
C VAL A 197 3.12 9.18 -16.41
N ALA A 198 3.07 10.19 -17.28
CA ALA A 198 3.67 10.12 -18.60
C ALA A 198 5.19 9.90 -18.54
N LYS A 199 5.87 10.60 -17.63
CA LYS A 199 7.31 10.45 -17.43
C LYS A 199 7.68 9.08 -16.88
N LEU A 200 6.94 8.58 -15.90
CA LEU A 200 7.15 7.23 -15.36
C LEU A 200 6.99 6.17 -16.44
N LYS A 201 5.98 6.33 -17.29
CA LYS A 201 5.75 5.43 -18.43
C LYS A 201 6.89 5.49 -19.44
N GLU A 202 7.37 6.69 -19.75
CA GLU A 202 8.52 6.89 -20.67
C GLU A 202 9.76 6.15 -20.16
N TYR A 203 9.99 6.14 -18.84
CA TYR A 203 11.14 5.47 -18.23
C TYR A 203 10.87 4.00 -17.87
N ASN A 204 9.74 3.44 -18.30
CA ASN A 204 9.36 2.05 -18.05
C ASN A 204 9.26 1.71 -16.56
N ALA A 205 8.79 2.65 -15.74
CA ALA A 205 8.53 2.39 -14.34
C ALA A 205 7.40 1.38 -14.16
N ALA A 206 7.39 0.69 -13.02
CA ALA A 206 6.27 -0.15 -12.64
C ALA A 206 4.98 0.70 -12.56
N PRO A 207 3.80 0.10 -12.78
CA PRO A 207 2.55 0.86 -12.87
C PRO A 207 2.32 1.78 -11.68
N PRO A 208 1.94 3.05 -11.88
CA PRO A 208 1.75 3.98 -10.78
C PRO A 208 0.39 3.81 -10.10
N LEU A 209 0.40 3.70 -8.79
CA LEU A 209 -0.80 3.75 -7.94
C LEU A 209 -0.75 5.06 -7.16
N GLN A 210 -1.80 5.88 -7.28
CA GLN A 210 -1.86 7.14 -6.55
C GLN A 210 -2.31 6.89 -5.13
N GLY A 211 -1.51 7.34 -4.18
CA GLY A 211 -1.84 7.24 -2.76
C GLY A 211 -1.81 8.59 -2.09
N PHE A 212 -2.23 8.59 -0.81
CA PHE A 212 -2.33 9.77 0.05
C PHE A 212 -3.50 10.69 -0.32
N GLY A 213 -4.42 10.84 0.61
CA GLY A 213 -5.57 11.72 0.43
C GLY A 213 -6.71 11.13 -0.40
N ILE A 214 -6.70 9.84 -0.66
CA ILE A 214 -7.78 9.16 -1.40
C ILE A 214 -8.86 8.72 -0.41
N SER A 215 -10.01 9.39 -0.45
CA SER A 215 -11.11 9.16 0.48
C SER A 215 -12.49 9.11 -0.17
N ALA A 216 -12.58 9.34 -1.47
CA ALA A 216 -13.84 9.38 -2.20
C ALA A 216 -13.71 8.84 -3.62
N PRO A 217 -14.80 8.31 -4.21
CA PRO A 217 -14.77 7.73 -5.56
C PRO A 217 -14.32 8.70 -6.66
N ASP A 218 -14.67 9.98 -6.55
CA ASP A 218 -14.25 10.98 -7.54
C ASP A 218 -12.74 11.17 -7.59
N GLN A 219 -12.06 11.01 -6.46
CA GLN A 219 -10.60 11.06 -6.40
C GLN A 219 -9.97 9.82 -7.07
N VAL A 220 -10.56 8.65 -6.90
CA VAL A 220 -10.14 7.43 -7.61
C VAL A 220 -10.29 7.63 -9.11
N LYS A 221 -11.45 8.12 -9.55
CA LYS A 221 -11.69 8.38 -10.97
C LYS A 221 -10.70 9.39 -11.53
N ALA A 222 -10.40 10.45 -10.79
CA ALA A 222 -9.43 11.46 -11.23
C ALA A 222 -8.03 10.84 -11.41
N ALA A 223 -7.62 9.92 -10.53
CA ALA A 223 -6.35 9.22 -10.66
C ALA A 223 -6.30 8.38 -11.95
N ILE A 224 -7.37 7.63 -12.22
CA ILE A 224 -7.47 6.82 -13.45
C ILE A 224 -7.46 7.73 -14.68
N ASP A 225 -8.21 8.82 -14.68
CA ASP A 225 -8.28 9.75 -15.80
C ASP A 225 -6.91 10.42 -16.06
N ALA A 226 -6.10 10.59 -15.03
CA ALA A 226 -4.74 11.11 -15.17
C ALA A 226 -3.73 10.06 -15.67
N GLY A 227 -4.16 8.81 -15.83
CA GLY A 227 -3.33 7.72 -16.36
C GLY A 227 -2.74 6.79 -15.31
N ALA A 228 -3.04 6.98 -14.03
CA ALA A 228 -2.59 6.04 -13.00
C ALA A 228 -3.24 4.67 -13.18
N ALA A 229 -2.55 3.62 -12.76
CA ALA A 229 -3.07 2.25 -12.84
C ALA A 229 -4.03 1.91 -11.69
N GLY A 230 -4.18 2.81 -10.73
CA GLY A 230 -5.10 2.62 -9.62
C GLY A 230 -4.86 3.62 -8.51
N ALA A 231 -5.48 3.36 -7.36
CA ALA A 231 -5.41 4.23 -6.19
C ALA A 231 -5.29 3.42 -4.91
N ILE A 232 -4.58 4.01 -3.93
CA ILE A 232 -4.39 3.44 -2.60
C ILE A 232 -5.12 4.34 -1.61
N SER A 233 -5.95 3.74 -0.75
CA SER A 233 -6.69 4.46 0.29
C SER A 233 -6.33 3.91 1.67
N GLY A 234 -5.85 4.76 2.56
CA GLY A 234 -5.39 4.36 3.89
C GLY A 234 -6.18 4.99 5.02
N SER A 235 -5.94 6.26 5.31
CA SER A 235 -6.54 6.95 6.47
C SER A 235 -8.06 6.88 6.49
N ALA A 236 -8.71 6.97 5.33
CA ALA A 236 -10.18 6.89 5.26
C ALA A 236 -10.69 5.52 5.72
N ILE A 237 -9.99 4.45 5.36
CA ILE A 237 -10.35 3.08 5.77
C ILE A 237 -10.11 2.89 7.27
N VAL A 238 -8.93 3.29 7.75
CA VAL A 238 -8.57 3.17 9.17
C VAL A 238 -9.52 3.99 10.04
N LYS A 239 -9.99 5.13 9.55
CA LYS A 239 -10.98 5.96 10.25
C LYS A 239 -12.32 5.24 10.43
N ILE A 240 -12.76 4.48 9.42
CA ILE A 240 -13.97 3.66 9.53
C ILE A 240 -13.79 2.61 10.62
N ILE A 241 -12.64 1.98 10.70
CA ILE A 241 -12.31 1.01 11.75
C ILE A 241 -12.42 1.69 13.12
N GLU A 242 -11.82 2.85 13.27
CA GLU A 242 -11.83 3.63 14.52
C GLU A 242 -13.24 4.01 14.95
N GLN A 243 -14.06 4.44 14.01
CA GLN A 243 -15.44 4.86 14.28
C GLN A 243 -16.35 3.73 14.74
N HIS A 244 -16.01 2.47 14.43
CA HIS A 244 -16.83 1.30 14.71
C HIS A 244 -16.14 0.31 15.65
N ILE A 245 -15.24 0.80 16.48
CA ILE A 245 -14.37 -0.06 17.30
C ILE A 245 -15.15 -1.01 18.21
N ASN A 246 -16.31 -0.58 18.71
CA ASN A 246 -17.15 -1.38 19.61
C ASN A 246 -18.29 -2.12 18.89
N GLU A 247 -18.31 -2.07 17.56
CA GLU A 247 -19.38 -2.65 16.75
C GLU A 247 -18.77 -3.43 15.58
N PRO A 248 -18.17 -4.60 15.83
CA PRO A 248 -17.40 -5.33 14.81
C PRO A 248 -18.16 -5.63 13.52
N GLU A 249 -19.45 -5.97 13.61
CA GLU A 249 -20.24 -6.29 12.43
C GLU A 249 -20.58 -5.04 11.62
N LYS A 250 -20.90 -3.94 12.29
CA LYS A 250 -21.15 -2.67 11.63
C LYS A 250 -19.88 -2.13 10.96
N MET A 251 -18.73 -2.37 11.57
CA MET A 251 -17.43 -2.03 11.00
C MET A 251 -17.26 -2.68 9.65
N LEU A 252 -17.49 -3.99 9.57
CA LEU A 252 -17.33 -4.74 8.31
C LEU A 252 -18.32 -4.26 7.25
N ALA A 253 -19.57 -4.01 7.63
CA ALA A 253 -20.58 -3.47 6.71
C ALA A 253 -20.20 -2.07 6.19
N ALA A 254 -19.68 -1.21 7.06
CA ALA A 254 -19.25 0.14 6.69
C ALA A 254 -18.04 0.10 5.74
N LEU A 255 -17.11 -0.81 5.97
CA LEU A 255 -15.95 -0.99 5.08
C LEU A 255 -16.40 -1.44 3.68
N LYS A 256 -17.35 -2.36 3.60
CA LYS A 256 -17.91 -2.82 2.34
C LYS A 256 -18.57 -1.68 1.56
N VAL A 257 -19.39 -0.88 2.26
CA VAL A 257 -20.06 0.29 1.66
C VAL A 257 -19.05 1.31 1.14
N PHE A 258 -17.90 1.45 1.81
CA PHE A 258 -16.84 2.36 1.37
C PHE A 258 -16.09 1.81 0.14
N VAL A 259 -15.68 0.55 0.17
CA VAL A 259 -14.81 -0.04 -0.85
C VAL A 259 -15.52 -0.24 -2.19
N GLN A 260 -16.76 -0.69 -2.18
CA GLN A 260 -17.49 -1.01 -3.42
C GLN A 260 -17.56 0.18 -4.40
N PRO A 261 -17.95 1.40 -3.97
CA PRO A 261 -17.94 2.55 -4.88
C PRO A 261 -16.53 2.96 -5.32
N MET A 262 -15.55 2.80 -4.44
CA MET A 262 -14.16 3.12 -4.75
C MET A 262 -13.64 2.22 -5.89
N LYS A 263 -13.90 0.92 -5.80
CA LYS A 263 -13.55 -0.02 -6.86
C LYS A 263 -14.32 0.29 -8.15
N ALA A 264 -15.61 0.57 -8.05
CA ALA A 264 -16.43 0.91 -9.22
C ALA A 264 -15.86 2.14 -9.95
N ALA A 265 -15.32 3.11 -9.23
CA ALA A 265 -14.74 4.33 -9.80
C ALA A 265 -13.45 4.07 -10.61
N THR A 266 -12.84 2.88 -10.51
CA THR A 266 -11.66 2.52 -11.31
C THR A 266 -12.02 2.09 -12.74
N ARG A 267 -13.28 1.87 -13.01
CA ARG A 267 -13.73 1.39 -14.33
C ARG A 267 -13.84 2.55 -15.31
N SER A 268 -13.40 2.30 -16.51
CA SER A 268 -13.43 3.30 -17.59
C SER A 268 -14.43 2.91 -18.69
#